data_a87b93a01f3b67cdaa1f278c0537d9d5
#
_entry.id   a87b93a01f3b67cdaa1f278c0537d9d5
#
_cell.length_a   1.000
_cell.length_b   1.000
_cell.length_c   1.000
_cell.angle_alpha   90.00
_cell.angle_beta   90.00
_cell.angle_gamma   90.00
#
_symmetry.space_group_name_H-M   'P 1'
#
loop_
_entity.id
_entity.type
_entity.pdbx_description
1 polymer ?
#
loop_
_entity_poly.entity_id
_entity_poly.type
_entity_poly.pdbx_seq_one_letter_code
_entity_poly.pdbx_strand_id
1 'polypeptide(L)'
;MPLQALPQARAAFEVRNSPLSENAAVGFEYGYSVEAPTRLVIWEAQYGDFVNGAQLMLDEFVLSARAKWGQEPSLVMLLPHGYEGQGPDHASARPERFLQLAADINMRVANCTTAAQYFHLLRRQAALLEKDPLPLVVLSPKSLLRHPLVASAPVEFAEGRWLTVIEDEEAASRAREVRRIVFCSGKVAIDLLTSSQRATASAVAICRVEQLYPLPVGEMHAAIERYPDLEEVLWVQEEPENMGAWEFVRPALEGLVGSRQLAVLARPRSSSPAEGSAARHAQNQERLIGRAFEVTHRSSSSTVGR
;
A
#
# COMPACT_ATOMS: atom_id res chain seq x y z
N MET A 1 -2.00 6.75 35.24
CA MET A 1 -1.72 7.36 33.90
C MET A 1 -2.96 8.15 33.48
N PRO A 2 -2.81 9.23 32.68
CA PRO A 2 -3.98 10.06 32.30
C PRO A 2 -5.13 9.27 31.67
N LEU A 3 -4.86 8.34 30.77
CA LEU A 3 -5.88 7.53 30.11
C LEU A 3 -6.62 6.56 31.06
N GLN A 4 -5.99 6.12 32.15
CA GLN A 4 -6.65 5.29 33.17
C GLN A 4 -7.63 6.08 34.04
N ALA A 5 -7.47 7.40 34.08
CA ALA A 5 -8.26 8.30 34.93
C ALA A 5 -9.33 9.09 34.15
N LEU A 6 -9.62 8.74 32.90
CA LEU A 6 -10.65 9.41 32.08
C LEU A 6 -12.03 9.13 32.65
N PRO A 7 -12.81 10.15 33.07
CA PRO A 7 -14.14 9.97 33.63
C PRO A 7 -15.13 9.34 32.66
N GLN A 8 -14.89 9.51 31.35
CA GLN A 8 -15.75 9.01 30.27
C GLN A 8 -15.35 7.60 29.79
N ALA A 9 -14.29 7.00 30.37
CA ALA A 9 -13.82 5.69 29.97
C ALA A 9 -14.91 4.62 30.23
N ARG A 10 -15.24 3.86 29.19
CA ARG A 10 -16.20 2.73 29.27
C ARG A 10 -15.48 1.38 29.36
N ALA A 11 -14.16 1.36 29.29
CA ALA A 11 -13.31 0.19 29.39
C ALA A 11 -12.06 0.50 30.18
N ALA A 12 -11.44 -0.52 30.78
CA ALA A 12 -10.16 -0.40 31.45
C ALA A 12 -9.04 -0.06 30.45
N PHE A 13 -8.14 0.83 30.87
CA PHE A 13 -6.89 1.06 30.16
C PHE A 13 -5.76 0.39 30.97
N GLU A 14 -5.20 -0.66 30.42
CA GLU A 14 -4.11 -1.44 31.01
C GLU A 14 -2.81 -1.23 30.25
N VAL A 15 -1.69 -1.12 30.97
CA VAL A 15 -0.34 -1.07 30.39
C VAL A 15 0.47 -2.20 30.98
N ARG A 16 1.07 -2.99 30.10
CA ARG A 16 1.91 -4.13 30.46
C ARG A 16 3.23 -4.04 29.73
N ASN A 17 4.30 -4.52 30.38
CA ASN A 17 5.58 -4.67 29.69
C ASN A 17 5.49 -5.85 28.73
N SER A 18 6.07 -5.66 27.54
CA SER A 18 6.21 -6.69 26.50
C SER A 18 7.68 -7.09 26.35
N PRO A 19 8.00 -8.33 25.97
CA PRO A 19 9.35 -8.67 25.56
C PRO A 19 9.75 -7.85 24.34
N LEU A 20 11.01 -7.39 24.31
CA LEU A 20 11.58 -6.70 23.16
C LEU A 20 12.01 -7.74 22.11
N SER A 21 11.03 -8.37 21.47
CA SER A 21 11.22 -9.38 20.46
C SER A 21 9.99 -9.43 19.56
N GLU A 22 10.14 -9.17 18.28
CA GLU A 22 9.06 -9.21 17.31
C GLU A 22 8.44 -10.60 17.22
N ASN A 23 9.26 -11.64 17.26
CA ASN A 23 8.77 -13.04 17.24
C ASN A 23 7.85 -13.33 18.43
N ALA A 24 8.25 -12.91 19.62
CA ALA A 24 7.46 -13.11 20.84
C ALA A 24 6.20 -12.25 20.85
N ALA A 25 6.31 -10.97 20.44
CA ALA A 25 5.18 -10.04 20.40
C ALA A 25 4.13 -10.47 19.38
N VAL A 26 4.52 -10.78 18.14
CA VAL A 26 3.60 -11.25 17.09
C VAL A 26 2.98 -12.60 17.48
N GLY A 27 3.75 -13.51 18.07
CA GLY A 27 3.23 -14.79 18.56
C GLY A 27 2.19 -14.63 19.67
N PHE A 28 2.43 -13.71 20.61
CA PHE A 28 1.45 -13.37 21.65
C PHE A 28 0.16 -12.78 21.06
N GLU A 29 0.28 -11.78 20.19
CA GLU A 29 -0.87 -11.10 19.59
C GLU A 29 -1.65 -12.02 18.63
N TYR A 30 -0.97 -12.92 17.93
CA TYR A 30 -1.61 -14.00 17.17
C TYR A 30 -2.49 -14.86 18.07
N GLY A 31 -1.90 -15.43 19.15
CA GLY A 31 -2.66 -16.27 20.10
C GLY A 31 -3.81 -15.51 20.73
N TYR A 32 -3.61 -14.22 21.08
CA TYR A 32 -4.66 -13.38 21.61
C TYR A 32 -5.79 -13.14 20.60
N SER A 33 -5.49 -12.92 19.32
CA SER A 33 -6.50 -12.73 18.27
C SER A 33 -7.34 -14.00 18.02
N VAL A 34 -6.73 -15.19 18.14
CA VAL A 34 -7.44 -16.47 17.99
C VAL A 34 -8.34 -16.77 19.19
N GLU A 35 -7.86 -16.52 20.42
CA GLU A 35 -8.61 -16.79 21.65
C GLU A 35 -9.68 -15.73 21.96
N ALA A 36 -9.56 -14.54 21.40
CA ALA A 36 -10.51 -13.43 21.59
C ALA A 36 -11.02 -12.89 20.23
N PRO A 37 -11.78 -13.67 19.45
CA PRO A 37 -12.13 -13.36 18.05
C PRO A 37 -12.99 -12.11 17.89
N THR A 38 -13.67 -11.65 18.95
CA THR A 38 -14.46 -10.41 18.95
C THR A 38 -13.65 -9.15 19.23
N ARG A 39 -12.33 -9.28 19.44
CA ARG A 39 -11.45 -8.15 19.77
C ARG A 39 -10.59 -7.76 18.59
N LEU A 40 -10.49 -6.46 18.35
CA LEU A 40 -9.53 -5.91 17.41
C LEU A 40 -8.15 -5.90 18.06
N VAL A 41 -7.30 -6.81 17.62
CA VAL A 41 -5.91 -6.95 18.10
C VAL A 41 -4.99 -6.29 17.08
N ILE A 42 -4.14 -5.37 17.55
CA ILE A 42 -3.24 -4.61 16.68
C ILE A 42 -1.82 -4.69 17.25
N TRP A 43 -0.88 -5.08 16.42
CA TRP A 43 0.54 -4.97 16.68
C TRP A 43 1.18 -3.93 15.75
N GLU A 44 1.92 -2.98 16.31
CA GLU A 44 2.66 -1.99 15.53
C GLU A 44 4.17 -2.23 15.68
N ALA A 45 4.85 -2.43 14.56
CA ALA A 45 6.30 -2.47 14.52
C ALA A 45 6.90 -1.08 14.70
N GLN A 46 8.05 -0.97 15.35
CA GLN A 46 8.79 0.31 15.41
C GLN A 46 9.17 0.79 14.01
N TYR A 47 9.62 -0.11 13.15
CA TYR A 47 9.78 -0.01 11.70
C TYR A 47 9.30 -1.32 11.08
N GLY A 48 8.71 -1.25 9.90
CA GLY A 48 8.21 -2.44 9.22
C GLY A 48 9.29 -3.45 8.89
N ASP A 49 10.53 -2.99 8.70
CA ASP A 49 11.71 -3.85 8.50
C ASP A 49 11.85 -4.90 9.61
N PHE A 50 11.52 -4.53 10.84
CA PHE A 50 11.70 -5.42 12.00
C PHE A 50 10.72 -6.60 12.04
N VAL A 51 9.69 -6.60 11.21
CA VAL A 51 8.83 -7.77 11.04
C VAL A 51 9.60 -9.01 10.56
N ASN A 52 10.79 -8.82 9.99
CA ASN A 52 11.69 -9.92 9.61
C ASN A 52 12.07 -10.81 10.81
N GLY A 53 12.14 -10.24 12.02
CA GLY A 53 12.37 -10.98 13.26
C GLY A 53 11.21 -11.89 13.67
N ALA A 54 10.03 -11.69 13.10
CA ALA A 54 8.83 -12.51 13.32
C ALA A 54 8.46 -13.38 12.09
N GLN A 55 9.33 -13.53 11.12
CA GLN A 55 9.01 -14.22 9.87
C GLN A 55 8.48 -15.66 10.11
N LEU A 56 9.05 -16.37 11.06
CA LEU A 56 8.57 -17.70 11.46
C LEU A 56 7.09 -17.65 11.91
N MET A 57 6.72 -16.65 12.70
CA MET A 57 5.34 -16.49 13.18
C MET A 57 4.39 -16.15 12.04
N LEU A 58 4.85 -15.39 11.05
CA LEU A 58 4.05 -15.09 9.86
C LEU A 58 3.83 -16.35 9.03
N ASP A 59 4.89 -17.04 8.67
CA ASP A 59 4.83 -18.19 7.76
C ASP A 59 4.05 -19.37 8.37
N GLU A 60 4.29 -19.67 9.64
CA GLU A 60 3.77 -20.86 10.26
C GLU A 60 2.39 -20.67 10.92
N PHE A 61 2.07 -19.44 11.35
CA PHE A 61 0.87 -19.19 12.15
C PHE A 61 -0.03 -18.12 11.52
N VAL A 62 0.37 -16.85 11.49
CA VAL A 62 -0.53 -15.74 11.14
C VAL A 62 -1.16 -15.93 9.76
N LEU A 63 -0.39 -16.33 8.74
CA LEU A 63 -0.83 -16.37 7.35
C LEU A 63 -1.23 -17.77 6.87
N SER A 64 -0.91 -18.82 7.62
CA SER A 64 -1.18 -20.21 7.22
C SER A 64 -2.06 -21.00 8.19
N ALA A 65 -2.36 -20.47 9.36
CA ALA A 65 -3.12 -21.18 10.39
C ALA A 65 -4.54 -21.58 9.92
N ARG A 66 -5.18 -20.75 9.08
CA ARG A 66 -6.48 -21.08 8.51
C ARG A 66 -6.43 -22.35 7.64
N ALA A 67 -5.44 -22.44 6.77
CA ALA A 67 -5.26 -23.61 5.91
C ALA A 67 -4.79 -24.84 6.66
N LYS A 68 -3.94 -24.67 7.68
CA LYS A 68 -3.37 -25.79 8.45
C LYS A 68 -4.33 -26.35 9.50
N TRP A 69 -5.04 -25.47 10.21
CA TRP A 69 -5.76 -25.85 11.44
C TRP A 69 -7.18 -25.31 11.52
N GLY A 70 -7.66 -24.57 10.50
CA GLY A 70 -8.97 -23.93 10.53
C GLY A 70 -9.08 -22.80 11.57
N GLN A 71 -7.94 -22.25 12.03
CA GLN A 71 -7.93 -21.08 12.92
C GLN A 71 -8.17 -19.81 12.12
N GLU A 72 -8.81 -18.83 12.74
CA GLU A 72 -9.20 -17.58 12.10
C GLU A 72 -8.54 -16.36 12.79
N PRO A 73 -7.23 -16.16 12.64
CA PRO A 73 -6.57 -15.00 13.19
C PRO A 73 -7.07 -13.73 12.50
N SER A 74 -7.23 -12.65 13.27
CA SER A 74 -7.66 -11.33 12.78
C SER A 74 -6.66 -10.22 13.14
N LEU A 75 -5.42 -10.61 13.44
CA LEU A 75 -4.34 -9.70 13.84
C LEU A 75 -4.10 -8.61 12.80
N VAL A 76 -4.14 -7.35 13.22
CA VAL A 76 -3.71 -6.20 12.43
C VAL A 76 -2.24 -5.94 12.69
N MET A 77 -1.45 -5.87 11.65
CA MET A 77 -0.03 -5.51 11.71
C MET A 77 0.18 -4.13 11.06
N LEU A 78 0.56 -3.14 11.86
CA LEU A 78 0.91 -1.81 11.38
C LEU A 78 2.41 -1.77 11.14
N LEU A 79 2.80 -1.66 9.89
CA LEU A 79 4.18 -1.77 9.45
C LEU A 79 4.61 -0.46 8.79
N PRO A 80 5.36 0.40 9.51
CA PRO A 80 5.96 1.58 8.90
C PRO A 80 6.79 1.19 7.67
N HIS A 81 6.39 1.72 6.51
CA HIS A 81 6.98 1.39 5.21
C HIS A 81 6.95 2.61 4.31
N GLY A 82 8.08 2.94 3.74
CA GLY A 82 8.24 4.06 2.81
C GLY A 82 9.72 4.36 2.65
N TYR A 83 10.12 4.64 1.42
CA TYR A 83 11.49 5.04 1.09
C TYR A 83 11.66 6.52 1.47
N GLU A 84 12.18 6.74 2.69
CA GLU A 84 12.26 8.06 3.33
C GLU A 84 13.71 8.52 3.56
N GLY A 85 14.69 7.80 3.00
CA GLY A 85 16.10 8.15 3.12
C GLY A 85 16.72 7.84 4.48
N GLN A 86 16.06 7.03 5.32
CA GLN A 86 16.52 6.69 6.68
C GLN A 86 17.47 5.49 6.74
N GLY A 87 17.80 4.91 5.60
CA GLY A 87 18.72 3.78 5.48
C GLY A 87 18.03 2.42 5.32
N PRO A 88 18.82 1.34 5.13
CA PRO A 88 18.29 0.03 4.71
C PRO A 88 17.49 -0.71 5.78
N ASP A 89 17.64 -0.37 7.05
CA ASP A 89 16.94 -1.03 8.17
C ASP A 89 15.65 -0.30 8.59
N HIS A 90 15.32 0.81 7.92
CA HIS A 90 14.23 1.72 8.28
C HIS A 90 13.46 2.20 7.05
N ALA A 91 13.34 1.34 6.03
CA ALA A 91 12.76 1.72 4.75
C ALA A 91 11.64 0.79 4.28
N SER A 92 11.70 -0.51 4.58
CA SER A 92 10.81 -1.47 3.93
C SER A 92 10.30 -2.57 4.85
N ALA A 93 8.99 -2.64 4.97
CA ALA A 93 8.29 -3.80 5.55
C ALA A 93 8.32 -5.04 4.64
N ARG A 94 8.99 -4.97 3.49
CA ARG A 94 9.07 -6.06 2.51
C ARG A 94 7.69 -6.54 2.04
N PRO A 95 6.86 -5.67 1.44
CA PRO A 95 5.52 -6.04 0.98
C PRO A 95 5.54 -7.23 0.01
N GLU A 96 6.60 -7.41 -0.77
CA GLU A 96 6.80 -8.56 -1.65
C GLU A 96 6.73 -9.92 -0.94
N ARG A 97 7.14 -9.99 0.33
CA ARG A 97 7.08 -11.24 1.11
C ARG A 97 5.65 -11.59 1.50
N PHE A 98 4.86 -10.61 1.91
CA PHE A 98 3.43 -10.81 2.19
C PHE A 98 2.69 -11.18 0.91
N LEU A 99 2.95 -10.48 -0.19
CA LEU A 99 2.31 -10.74 -1.47
C LEU A 99 2.69 -12.09 -2.06
N GLN A 100 3.91 -12.60 -1.80
CA GLN A 100 4.30 -13.95 -2.16
C GLN A 100 3.51 -15.02 -1.38
N LEU A 101 3.19 -14.75 -0.11
CA LEU A 101 2.41 -15.65 0.76
C LEU A 101 0.90 -15.51 0.55
N ALA A 102 0.46 -14.58 -0.29
CA ALA A 102 -0.94 -14.27 -0.55
C ALA A 102 -1.58 -15.36 -1.43
N ALA A 103 -2.49 -16.13 -0.85
CA ALA A 103 -3.24 -17.16 -1.54
C ALA A 103 -4.59 -17.41 -0.83
N ASP A 104 -5.60 -17.88 -1.55
CA ASP A 104 -6.90 -18.30 -1.01
C ASP A 104 -7.57 -17.25 -0.08
N ILE A 105 -7.29 -15.99 -0.31
CA ILE A 105 -7.76 -14.86 0.52
C ILE A 105 -7.38 -15.09 2.00
N ASN A 106 -6.12 -15.42 2.26
CA ASN A 106 -5.61 -15.71 3.60
C ASN A 106 -5.29 -14.47 4.45
N MET A 107 -5.27 -13.30 3.86
CA MET A 107 -5.00 -12.01 4.53
C MET A 107 -5.56 -10.83 3.73
N ARG A 108 -5.40 -9.62 4.26
CA ARG A 108 -5.55 -8.35 3.55
C ARG A 108 -4.24 -7.58 3.64
N VAL A 109 -3.83 -6.94 2.52
CA VAL A 109 -2.66 -6.05 2.49
C VAL A 109 -3.11 -4.70 1.94
N ALA A 110 -2.86 -3.65 2.70
CA ALA A 110 -3.30 -2.28 2.37
C ALA A 110 -2.18 -1.25 2.61
N ASN A 111 -2.24 -0.16 1.84
CA ASN A 111 -1.30 0.95 1.93
C ASN A 111 -2.06 2.27 1.76
N CYS A 112 -2.58 2.80 2.86
CA CYS A 112 -3.47 3.95 2.87
C CYS A 112 -2.75 5.25 2.54
N THR A 113 -3.37 6.08 1.70
CA THR A 113 -2.83 7.40 1.32
C THR A 113 -3.54 8.58 1.97
N THR A 114 -4.61 8.37 2.74
CA THR A 114 -5.28 9.42 3.53
C THR A 114 -5.68 8.94 4.93
N ALA A 115 -5.87 9.89 5.84
CA ALA A 115 -6.30 9.61 7.21
C ALA A 115 -7.71 8.97 7.25
N ALA A 116 -8.64 9.42 6.40
CA ALA A 116 -9.97 8.83 6.31
C ALA A 116 -9.92 7.38 5.79
N GLN A 117 -9.07 7.08 4.81
CA GLN A 117 -8.89 5.70 4.32
C GLN A 117 -8.34 4.79 5.42
N TYR A 118 -7.33 5.23 6.17
CA TYR A 118 -6.81 4.47 7.31
C TYR A 118 -7.91 4.21 8.37
N PHE A 119 -8.69 5.23 8.71
CA PHE A 119 -9.81 5.09 9.64
C PHE A 119 -10.85 4.07 9.13
N HIS A 120 -11.27 4.17 7.86
CA HIS A 120 -12.29 3.27 7.30
C HIS A 120 -11.76 1.85 7.12
N LEU A 121 -10.47 1.66 6.86
CA LEU A 121 -9.83 0.34 6.83
C LEU A 121 -9.92 -0.34 8.20
N LEU A 122 -9.56 0.35 9.29
CA LEU A 122 -9.65 -0.20 10.64
C LEU A 122 -11.10 -0.41 11.08
N ARG A 123 -12.00 0.52 10.73
CA ARG A 123 -13.44 0.36 10.98
C ARG A 123 -14.01 -0.89 10.27
N ARG A 124 -13.61 -1.10 9.01
CA ARG A 124 -13.97 -2.31 8.25
C ARG A 124 -13.43 -3.57 8.92
N GLN A 125 -12.16 -3.56 9.31
CA GLN A 125 -11.54 -4.71 10.00
C GLN A 125 -12.29 -5.07 11.27
N ALA A 126 -12.62 -4.09 12.11
CA ALA A 126 -13.42 -4.29 13.31
C ALA A 126 -14.83 -4.86 13.00
N ALA A 127 -15.50 -4.37 11.96
CA ALA A 127 -16.82 -4.86 11.55
C ALA A 127 -16.81 -6.28 10.96
N LEU A 128 -15.65 -6.76 10.53
CA LEU A 128 -15.48 -8.09 9.92
C LEU A 128 -14.99 -9.17 10.89
N LEU A 129 -14.69 -8.83 12.14
CA LEU A 129 -14.14 -9.78 13.11
C LEU A 129 -14.97 -11.07 13.26
N GLU A 130 -16.29 -10.96 13.23
CA GLU A 130 -17.20 -12.10 13.37
C GLU A 130 -17.76 -12.62 12.04
N LYS A 131 -17.44 -11.96 10.92
CA LYS A 131 -18.04 -12.28 9.61
C LYS A 131 -17.05 -12.83 8.62
N ASP A 132 -15.84 -12.26 8.60
CA ASP A 132 -14.76 -12.61 7.69
C ASP A 132 -13.43 -12.20 8.35
N PRO A 133 -13.06 -12.86 9.47
CA PRO A 133 -11.81 -12.60 10.17
C PRO A 133 -10.62 -12.98 9.29
N LEU A 134 -9.75 -12.03 9.06
CA LEU A 134 -8.49 -12.24 8.33
C LEU A 134 -7.40 -11.34 8.92
N PRO A 135 -6.15 -11.77 8.92
CA PRO A 135 -5.03 -10.87 9.20
C PRO A 135 -5.03 -9.67 8.26
N LEU A 136 -4.68 -8.51 8.79
CA LEU A 136 -4.55 -7.29 8.02
C LEU A 136 -3.14 -6.72 8.16
N VAL A 137 -2.44 -6.60 7.04
CA VAL A 137 -1.15 -5.90 6.94
C VAL A 137 -1.39 -4.48 6.45
N VAL A 138 -1.01 -3.49 7.24
CA VAL A 138 -1.11 -2.07 6.88
C VAL A 138 0.29 -1.49 6.73
N LEU A 139 0.62 -1.10 5.51
CA LEU A 139 1.83 -0.35 5.22
C LEU A 139 1.57 1.13 5.55
N SER A 140 2.42 1.74 6.38
CA SER A 140 2.17 3.09 6.91
C SER A 140 3.44 3.94 6.94
N PRO A 141 3.68 4.80 5.93
CA PRO A 141 4.85 5.67 5.89
C PRO A 141 4.82 6.70 7.04
N LYS A 142 5.92 6.81 7.80
CA LYS A 142 6.01 7.73 8.95
C LYS A 142 5.95 9.20 8.54
N SER A 143 6.54 9.57 7.40
CA SER A 143 6.52 10.93 6.88
C SER A 143 5.11 11.43 6.57
N LEU A 144 4.19 10.52 6.23
CA LEU A 144 2.82 10.88 5.89
C LEU A 144 1.95 11.21 7.11
N LEU A 145 2.32 10.80 8.33
CA LEU A 145 1.54 11.04 9.55
C LEU A 145 1.21 12.54 9.80
N ARG A 146 2.01 13.45 9.25
CA ARG A 146 1.81 14.91 9.38
C ARG A 146 1.77 15.62 8.04
N HIS A 147 1.62 14.88 6.95
CA HIS A 147 1.62 15.48 5.62
C HIS A 147 0.25 16.13 5.32
N PRO A 148 0.18 17.41 4.88
CA PRO A 148 -1.10 18.12 4.68
C PRO A 148 -2.06 17.42 3.72
N LEU A 149 -1.57 16.83 2.61
CA LEU A 149 -2.40 16.12 1.64
C LEU A 149 -2.97 14.79 2.15
N VAL A 150 -2.46 14.26 3.25
CA VAL A 150 -2.97 13.03 3.87
C VAL A 150 -4.09 13.34 4.86
N ALA A 151 -4.17 14.56 5.34
CA ALA A 151 -5.26 15.01 6.20
C ALA A 151 -6.60 14.91 5.46
N SER A 152 -7.63 14.57 6.20
CA SER A 152 -9.00 14.42 5.68
C SER A 152 -9.97 15.35 6.40
N ALA A 153 -10.97 15.85 5.69
CA ALA A 153 -12.03 16.65 6.28
C ALA A 153 -12.92 15.79 7.20
N PRO A 154 -13.52 16.35 8.27
CA PRO A 154 -14.38 15.59 9.18
C PRO A 154 -15.51 14.81 8.49
N VAL A 155 -16.08 15.34 7.41
CA VAL A 155 -17.11 14.67 6.62
C VAL A 155 -16.63 13.37 5.99
N GLU A 156 -15.36 13.28 5.60
CA GLU A 156 -14.79 12.06 5.01
C GLU A 156 -14.73 10.91 6.02
N PHE A 157 -14.60 11.22 7.32
CA PHE A 157 -14.69 10.20 8.39
C PHE A 157 -16.12 9.80 8.69
N ALA A 158 -17.07 10.75 8.61
CA ALA A 158 -18.47 10.52 8.96
C ALA A 158 -19.22 9.78 7.85
N GLU A 159 -19.07 10.20 6.60
CA GLU A 159 -19.85 9.76 5.45
C GLU A 159 -19.04 8.90 4.46
N GLY A 160 -17.72 8.88 4.60
CA GLY A 160 -16.81 8.13 3.75
C GLY A 160 -16.84 6.62 3.95
N ARG A 161 -16.08 5.93 3.14
CA ARG A 161 -15.93 4.47 3.18
C ARG A 161 -14.51 4.06 2.76
N TRP A 162 -14.16 2.81 3.03
CA TRP A 162 -12.97 2.20 2.47
C TRP A 162 -13.08 2.08 0.94
N LEU A 163 -12.09 2.60 0.24
CA LEU A 163 -11.92 2.48 -1.20
C LEU A 163 -10.65 1.67 -1.47
N THR A 164 -10.75 0.65 -2.28
CA THR A 164 -9.61 -0.21 -2.67
C THR A 164 -8.73 0.44 -3.73
N VAL A 165 -9.33 1.32 -4.53
CA VAL A 165 -8.69 2.16 -5.54
C VAL A 165 -9.24 3.59 -5.40
N ILE A 166 -8.38 4.58 -5.50
CA ILE A 166 -8.76 6.00 -5.57
C ILE A 166 -8.30 6.55 -6.90
N GLU A 167 -9.27 6.90 -7.71
CA GLU A 167 -9.05 7.44 -9.05
C GLU A 167 -8.64 8.93 -9.02
N ASP A 168 -8.11 9.42 -10.13
CA ASP A 168 -7.75 10.81 -10.36
C ASP A 168 -8.96 11.59 -10.90
N GLU A 169 -9.72 12.23 -10.03
CA GLU A 169 -10.92 13.00 -10.43
C GLU A 169 -10.58 14.18 -11.34
N GLU A 170 -9.42 14.82 -11.14
CA GLU A 170 -8.97 15.91 -12.01
C GLU A 170 -8.69 15.40 -13.42
N ALA A 171 -7.97 14.29 -13.56
CA ALA A 171 -7.72 13.66 -14.86
C ALA A 171 -9.00 13.15 -15.51
N ALA A 172 -9.96 12.65 -14.72
CA ALA A 172 -11.26 12.20 -15.21
C ALA A 172 -12.06 13.33 -15.89
N SER A 173 -11.93 14.57 -15.43
CA SER A 173 -12.60 15.73 -16.08
C SER A 173 -12.08 16.03 -17.50
N ARG A 174 -10.88 15.53 -17.83
CA ARG A 174 -10.23 15.65 -19.15
C ARG A 174 -9.84 14.28 -19.75
N ALA A 175 -10.71 13.28 -19.62
CA ALA A 175 -10.41 11.89 -19.93
C ALA A 175 -9.82 11.63 -21.34
N ARG A 176 -10.20 12.44 -22.34
CA ARG A 176 -9.67 12.33 -23.72
C ARG A 176 -8.23 12.86 -23.88
N GLU A 177 -7.72 13.64 -22.93
CA GLU A 177 -6.33 14.11 -22.98
C GLU A 177 -5.36 13.08 -22.39
N VAL A 178 -5.86 12.18 -21.52
CA VAL A 178 -5.03 11.20 -20.82
C VAL A 178 -4.50 10.15 -21.80
N ARG A 179 -3.17 9.97 -21.78
CA ARG A 179 -2.43 8.98 -22.57
C ARG A 179 -1.76 7.93 -21.69
N ARG A 180 -1.49 8.27 -20.43
CA ARG A 180 -0.89 7.38 -19.45
C ARG A 180 -1.72 7.36 -18.19
N ILE A 181 -2.01 6.15 -17.69
CA ILE A 181 -2.45 5.95 -16.31
C ILE A 181 -1.29 5.41 -15.47
N VAL A 182 -1.02 6.04 -14.34
CA VAL A 182 -0.06 5.61 -13.35
C VAL A 182 -0.83 4.91 -12.23
N PHE A 183 -0.59 3.62 -12.04
CA PHE A 183 -0.97 2.92 -10.82
C PHE A 183 0.19 2.94 -9.83
N CYS A 184 -0.09 3.26 -8.59
CA CYS A 184 0.90 3.31 -7.52
C CYS A 184 0.24 3.06 -6.16
N SER A 185 1.04 2.81 -5.13
CA SER A 185 0.54 2.53 -3.78
C SER A 185 1.39 3.25 -2.73
N GLY A 186 0.75 3.79 -1.70
CA GLY A 186 1.41 4.39 -0.55
C GLY A 186 2.10 5.72 -0.83
N LYS A 187 3.27 5.93 -0.22
CA LYS A 187 3.98 7.22 -0.20
C LYS A 187 4.28 7.79 -1.58
N VAL A 188 4.70 6.96 -2.53
CA VAL A 188 5.02 7.41 -3.90
C VAL A 188 3.84 8.10 -4.58
N ALA A 189 2.60 7.72 -4.24
CA ALA A 189 1.40 8.40 -4.73
C ALA A 189 1.35 9.87 -4.28
N ILE A 190 1.70 10.12 -3.02
CA ILE A 190 1.73 11.48 -2.45
C ILE A 190 2.88 12.29 -3.07
N ASP A 191 4.04 11.68 -3.27
CA ASP A 191 5.17 12.33 -3.94
C ASP A 191 4.81 12.73 -5.39
N LEU A 192 4.09 11.88 -6.11
CA LEU A 192 3.57 12.19 -7.46
C LEU A 192 2.56 13.34 -7.43
N LEU A 193 1.60 13.30 -6.52
CA LEU A 193 0.55 14.33 -6.40
C LEU A 193 1.11 15.70 -5.98
N THR A 194 2.22 15.73 -5.23
CA THR A 194 2.88 16.97 -4.79
C THR A 194 3.96 17.47 -5.75
N SER A 195 4.29 16.70 -6.76
CA SER A 195 5.30 17.10 -7.74
C SER A 195 4.89 18.36 -8.53
N SER A 196 5.82 19.28 -8.70
CA SER A 196 5.60 20.47 -9.54
C SER A 196 5.28 20.12 -11.00
N GLN A 197 5.69 18.93 -11.47
CA GLN A 197 5.40 18.45 -12.83
C GLN A 197 3.94 18.06 -13.01
N ARG A 198 3.22 17.74 -11.93
CA ARG A 198 1.79 17.38 -11.95
C ARG A 198 0.94 18.45 -12.65
N ALA A 199 1.21 19.72 -12.36
CA ALA A 199 0.43 20.85 -12.90
C ALA A 199 0.48 20.98 -14.44
N THR A 200 1.54 20.45 -15.07
CA THR A 200 1.74 20.52 -16.53
C THR A 200 1.51 19.19 -17.24
N ALA A 201 1.24 18.11 -16.49
CA ALA A 201 1.12 16.76 -17.01
C ALA A 201 -0.35 16.37 -17.27
N SER A 202 -1.08 17.12 -18.11
CA SER A 202 -2.50 16.86 -18.40
C SER A 202 -2.76 15.48 -19.00
N ALA A 203 -1.76 14.91 -19.67
CA ALA A 203 -1.83 13.58 -20.28
C ALA A 203 -1.63 12.40 -19.31
N VAL A 204 -1.41 12.65 -18.01
CA VAL A 204 -1.14 11.63 -17.00
C VAL A 204 -2.23 11.62 -15.93
N ALA A 205 -2.84 10.46 -15.69
CA ALA A 205 -3.72 10.20 -14.56
C ALA A 205 -2.99 9.41 -13.47
N ILE A 206 -3.20 9.74 -12.20
CA ILE A 206 -2.59 9.03 -11.06
C ILE A 206 -3.69 8.30 -10.30
N CYS A 207 -3.62 6.98 -10.31
CA CYS A 207 -4.58 6.09 -9.67
C CYS A 207 -3.91 5.37 -8.50
N ARG A 208 -4.45 5.55 -7.29
CA ARG A 208 -3.90 5.00 -6.04
C ARG A 208 -4.53 3.66 -5.73
N VAL A 209 -3.72 2.62 -5.66
CA VAL A 209 -4.13 1.28 -5.24
C VAL A 209 -3.94 1.18 -3.73
N GLU A 210 -5.02 1.37 -2.97
CA GLU A 210 -5.00 1.36 -1.50
C GLU A 210 -4.98 -0.06 -0.92
N GLN A 211 -5.52 -1.04 -1.67
CA GLN A 211 -5.51 -2.45 -1.29
C GLN A 211 -4.68 -3.26 -2.29
N LEU A 212 -3.58 -3.84 -1.83
CA LEU A 212 -2.72 -4.69 -2.66
C LEU A 212 -3.18 -6.14 -2.67
N TYR A 213 -3.82 -6.62 -1.60
CA TYR A 213 -4.40 -7.96 -1.57
C TYR A 213 -5.67 -8.01 -0.71
N PRO A 214 -6.75 -8.70 -1.16
CA PRO A 214 -6.98 -9.12 -2.54
C PRO A 214 -6.91 -7.94 -3.52
N LEU A 215 -6.28 -8.16 -4.68
CA LEU A 215 -6.10 -7.08 -5.66
C LEU A 215 -7.45 -6.66 -6.25
N PRO A 216 -7.78 -5.37 -6.30
CA PRO A 216 -9.06 -4.85 -6.81
C PRO A 216 -9.06 -4.77 -8.34
N VAL A 217 -8.99 -5.93 -9.00
CA VAL A 217 -8.83 -6.05 -10.46
C VAL A 217 -9.98 -5.37 -11.21
N GLY A 218 -11.21 -5.46 -10.68
CA GLY A 218 -12.39 -4.84 -11.29
C GLY A 218 -12.31 -3.31 -11.30
N GLU A 219 -11.93 -2.71 -10.17
CA GLU A 219 -11.79 -1.26 -10.02
C GLU A 219 -10.59 -0.74 -10.85
N MET A 220 -9.50 -1.50 -10.91
CA MET A 220 -8.36 -1.16 -11.76
C MET A 220 -8.73 -1.21 -13.24
N HIS A 221 -9.51 -2.19 -13.66
CA HIS A 221 -10.04 -2.27 -15.03
C HIS A 221 -10.94 -1.07 -15.34
N ALA A 222 -11.88 -0.76 -14.46
CA ALA A 222 -12.76 0.39 -14.61
C ALA A 222 -11.98 1.72 -14.76
N ALA A 223 -10.91 1.89 -13.98
CA ALA A 223 -10.03 3.06 -14.06
C ALA A 223 -9.30 3.13 -15.42
N ILE A 224 -8.87 2.01 -15.99
CA ILE A 224 -8.24 1.94 -17.32
C ILE A 224 -9.26 2.34 -18.41
N GLU A 225 -10.47 1.76 -18.38
CA GLU A 225 -11.50 2.00 -19.39
C GLU A 225 -12.10 3.41 -19.33
N ARG A 226 -11.85 4.15 -18.26
CA ARG A 226 -12.28 5.56 -18.15
C ARG A 226 -11.62 6.47 -19.18
N TYR A 227 -10.44 6.11 -19.68
CA TYR A 227 -9.62 6.93 -20.57
C TYR A 227 -9.62 6.34 -21.99
N PRO A 228 -10.47 6.85 -22.92
CA PRO A 228 -10.67 6.24 -24.25
C PRO A 228 -9.43 6.28 -25.15
N ASP A 229 -8.56 7.27 -24.92
CA ASP A 229 -7.35 7.49 -25.73
C ASP A 229 -6.07 7.06 -24.98
N LEU A 230 -6.20 6.17 -23.99
CA LEU A 230 -5.10 5.67 -23.17
C LEU A 230 -4.15 4.81 -24.02
N GLU A 231 -2.86 5.13 -23.97
CA GLU A 231 -1.80 4.44 -24.70
C GLU A 231 -0.95 3.54 -23.79
N GLU A 232 -0.78 3.96 -22.52
CA GLU A 232 0.12 3.29 -21.59
C GLU A 232 -0.47 3.14 -20.19
N VAL A 233 -0.26 1.96 -19.62
CA VAL A 233 -0.47 1.66 -18.19
C VAL A 233 0.90 1.52 -17.55
N LEU A 234 1.19 2.35 -16.56
CA LEU A 234 2.46 2.40 -15.86
C LEU A 234 2.26 2.05 -14.39
N TRP A 235 2.94 1.01 -13.91
CA TRP A 235 3.08 0.79 -12.47
C TRP A 235 4.28 1.57 -11.94
N VAL A 236 4.09 2.39 -10.91
CA VAL A 236 5.16 3.15 -10.26
C VAL A 236 5.30 2.70 -8.82
N GLN A 237 6.50 2.33 -8.44
CA GLN A 237 6.85 2.01 -7.06
C GLN A 237 8.21 2.59 -6.69
N GLU A 238 8.40 2.90 -5.43
CA GLU A 238 9.67 3.44 -4.92
C GLU A 238 10.67 2.35 -4.53
N GLU A 239 10.23 1.12 -4.38
CA GLU A 239 11.07 -0.05 -4.13
C GLU A 239 11.87 -0.44 -5.38
N PRO A 240 12.97 -1.20 -5.21
CA PRO A 240 13.62 -1.88 -6.33
C PRO A 240 12.64 -2.78 -7.11
N GLU A 241 12.87 -2.96 -8.39
CA GLU A 241 11.99 -3.76 -9.28
C GLU A 241 11.75 -5.19 -8.79
N ASN A 242 12.74 -5.80 -8.12
CA ASN A 242 12.62 -7.15 -7.53
C ASN A 242 11.97 -7.16 -6.13
N MET A 243 11.52 -6.03 -5.65
CA MET A 243 10.84 -5.84 -4.36
C MET A 243 9.51 -5.11 -4.58
N GLY A 244 8.80 -4.79 -3.50
CA GLY A 244 7.53 -4.09 -3.61
C GLY A 244 6.42 -4.96 -4.20
N ALA A 245 5.48 -4.33 -4.91
CA ALA A 245 4.29 -5.01 -5.40
C ALA A 245 4.36 -5.44 -6.88
N TRP A 246 5.34 -4.98 -7.64
CA TRP A 246 5.37 -5.16 -9.09
C TRP A 246 5.21 -6.62 -9.54
N GLU A 247 6.03 -7.52 -9.02
CA GLU A 247 5.98 -8.93 -9.45
C GLU A 247 4.62 -9.59 -9.15
N PHE A 248 3.91 -9.10 -8.14
CA PHE A 248 2.57 -9.58 -7.78
C PHE A 248 1.47 -8.98 -8.66
N VAL A 249 1.51 -7.66 -8.92
CA VAL A 249 0.46 -6.97 -9.69
C VAL A 249 0.60 -7.15 -11.20
N ARG A 250 1.81 -7.43 -11.69
CA ARG A 250 2.11 -7.55 -13.11
C ARG A 250 1.20 -8.50 -13.86
N PRO A 251 0.98 -9.77 -13.45
CA PRO A 251 0.12 -10.70 -14.20
C PRO A 251 -1.32 -10.20 -14.33
N ALA A 252 -1.85 -9.54 -13.31
CA ALA A 252 -3.17 -8.95 -13.37
C ALA A 252 -3.22 -7.78 -14.36
N LEU A 253 -2.22 -6.87 -14.30
CA LEU A 253 -2.12 -5.75 -15.23
C LEU A 253 -1.95 -6.23 -16.68
N GLU A 254 -1.13 -7.25 -16.95
CA GLU A 254 -0.99 -7.88 -18.27
C GLU A 254 -2.35 -8.34 -18.83
N GLY A 255 -3.23 -8.85 -17.97
CA GLY A 255 -4.60 -9.22 -18.34
C GLY A 255 -5.55 -8.05 -18.60
N LEU A 256 -5.24 -6.86 -18.07
CA LEU A 256 -6.12 -5.68 -18.14
C LEU A 256 -5.75 -4.70 -19.24
N VAL A 257 -4.49 -4.63 -19.66
CA VAL A 257 -4.01 -3.57 -20.54
C VAL A 257 -4.54 -3.65 -21.98
N GLY A 258 -4.97 -4.82 -22.44
CA GLY A 258 -5.42 -5.01 -23.81
C GLY A 258 -4.30 -4.73 -24.82
N SER A 259 -4.54 -3.81 -25.75
CA SER A 259 -3.55 -3.38 -26.74
C SER A 259 -2.62 -2.25 -26.27
N ARG A 260 -2.82 -1.74 -25.07
CA ARG A 260 -2.04 -0.64 -24.47
C ARG A 260 -0.67 -1.17 -24.02
N GLN A 261 0.30 -0.28 -23.93
CA GLN A 261 1.61 -0.64 -23.38
C GLN A 261 1.54 -0.82 -21.86
N LEU A 262 2.14 -1.89 -21.33
CA LEU A 262 2.41 -2.03 -19.90
C LEU A 262 3.87 -1.73 -19.62
N ALA A 263 4.13 -0.89 -18.64
CA ALA A 263 5.48 -0.56 -18.19
C ALA A 263 5.57 -0.53 -16.67
N VAL A 264 6.78 -0.64 -16.15
CA VAL A 264 7.12 -0.42 -14.74
C VAL A 264 8.16 0.67 -14.60
N LEU A 265 7.97 1.48 -13.59
CA LEU A 265 8.96 2.47 -13.14
C LEU A 265 9.28 2.21 -11.68
N ALA A 266 10.49 1.71 -11.45
CA ALA A 266 11.02 1.31 -10.15
C ALA A 266 12.49 1.66 -10.05
N ARG A 267 13.08 1.53 -8.86
CA ARG A 267 14.52 1.53 -8.71
C ARG A 267 15.14 0.28 -9.36
N PRO A 268 16.39 0.32 -9.78
CA PRO A 268 17.07 -0.87 -10.28
C PRO A 268 17.02 -2.02 -9.26
N ARG A 269 17.00 -3.26 -9.76
CA ARG A 269 17.06 -4.46 -8.92
C ARG A 269 18.21 -4.37 -7.91
N SER A 270 17.93 -4.70 -6.67
CA SER A 270 18.90 -4.57 -5.57
C SER A 270 18.67 -5.65 -4.53
N SER A 271 19.74 -6.04 -3.84
CA SER A 271 19.67 -6.89 -2.65
C SER A 271 19.38 -6.09 -1.37
N SER A 272 19.59 -4.76 -1.40
CA SER A 272 19.27 -3.84 -0.30
C SER A 272 17.95 -3.13 -0.56
N PRO A 273 17.09 -2.96 0.47
CA PRO A 273 15.82 -2.27 0.33
C PRO A 273 15.93 -0.76 0.18
N ALA A 274 17.10 -0.16 0.45
CA ALA A 274 17.30 1.28 0.34
C ALA A 274 18.77 1.66 0.09
N GLU A 275 18.98 2.92 -0.32
CA GLU A 275 20.30 3.51 -0.45
C GLU A 275 20.91 3.83 0.94
N GLY A 276 22.22 3.68 1.07
CA GLY A 276 22.97 4.05 2.29
C GLY A 276 23.23 5.55 2.46
N SER A 277 22.73 6.40 1.55
CA SER A 277 22.95 7.84 1.53
C SER A 277 21.63 8.59 1.28
N ALA A 278 21.28 9.51 2.17
CA ALA A 278 20.09 10.36 2.04
C ALA A 278 20.14 11.24 0.78
N ALA A 279 21.30 11.78 0.42
CA ALA A 279 21.45 12.58 -0.80
C ALA A 279 21.20 11.75 -2.07
N ARG A 280 21.74 10.53 -2.13
CA ARG A 280 21.49 9.60 -3.25
C ARG A 280 20.03 9.18 -3.31
N HIS A 281 19.41 8.95 -2.16
CA HIS A 281 17.98 8.67 -2.07
C HIS A 281 17.17 9.81 -2.67
N ALA A 282 17.40 11.06 -2.27
CA ALA A 282 16.68 12.23 -2.78
C ALA A 282 16.78 12.36 -4.31
N GLN A 283 17.99 12.22 -4.87
CA GLN A 283 18.21 12.26 -6.32
C GLN A 283 17.47 11.14 -7.05
N ASN A 284 17.49 9.92 -6.51
CA ASN A 284 16.80 8.79 -7.12
C ASN A 284 15.29 8.96 -7.05
N GLN A 285 14.76 9.49 -5.94
CA GLN A 285 13.33 9.74 -5.79
C GLN A 285 12.86 10.83 -6.77
N GLU A 286 13.58 11.94 -6.85
CA GLU A 286 13.27 13.03 -7.79
C GLU A 286 13.27 12.52 -9.25
N ARG A 287 14.28 11.74 -9.63
CA ARG A 287 14.36 11.15 -10.97
C ARG A 287 13.21 10.17 -11.24
N LEU A 288 12.83 9.35 -10.25
CA LEU A 288 11.70 8.42 -10.39
C LEU A 288 10.41 9.19 -10.59
N ILE A 289 10.14 10.19 -9.75
CA ILE A 289 8.94 11.02 -9.86
C ILE A 289 8.91 11.74 -11.21
N GLY A 290 10.03 12.36 -11.64
CA GLY A 290 10.11 13.05 -12.93
C GLY A 290 9.75 12.15 -14.11
N ARG A 291 10.31 10.96 -14.18
CA ARG A 291 10.05 9.98 -15.24
C ARG A 291 8.60 9.50 -15.30
N ALA A 292 7.87 9.51 -14.22
CA ALA A 292 6.46 9.14 -14.22
C ALA A 292 5.59 10.06 -15.10
N PHE A 293 6.01 11.32 -15.27
CA PHE A 293 5.32 12.33 -16.08
C PHE A 293 5.82 12.44 -17.52
N GLU A 294 6.93 11.79 -17.87
CA GLU A 294 7.50 11.78 -19.23
C GLU A 294 6.70 10.85 -20.14
N VAL A 295 5.65 11.35 -20.79
CA VAL A 295 4.87 10.59 -21.79
C VAL A 295 5.65 10.57 -23.11
N THR A 296 6.13 9.40 -23.51
CA THR A 296 6.75 9.22 -24.83
C THR A 296 5.65 9.08 -25.89
N HIS A 297 5.41 10.13 -26.67
CA HIS A 297 4.57 10.01 -27.86
C HIS A 297 5.20 9.03 -28.85
N ARG A 298 4.51 7.95 -29.18
CA ARG A 298 4.88 7.19 -30.38
C ARG A 298 4.75 8.13 -31.57
N SER A 299 5.87 8.59 -32.12
CA SER A 299 5.87 9.08 -33.49
C SER A 299 5.36 7.95 -34.37
N SER A 300 4.21 8.15 -35.00
CA SER A 300 3.75 7.31 -36.10
C SER A 300 4.85 7.31 -37.16
N SER A 301 5.72 6.32 -37.13
CA SER A 301 6.61 6.07 -38.26
C SER A 301 5.72 5.71 -39.44
N SER A 302 5.47 6.71 -40.29
CA SER A 302 4.91 6.55 -41.63
C SER A 302 5.69 5.46 -42.30
N THR A 303 5.02 4.35 -42.58
CA THR A 303 5.46 3.35 -43.55
C THR A 303 5.48 4.04 -44.90
N VAL A 304 6.62 4.58 -45.29
CA VAL A 304 6.85 4.94 -46.69
C VAL A 304 7.17 3.63 -47.38
N GLY A 305 6.25 3.20 -48.18
CA GLY A 305 6.41 2.04 -49.05
C GLY A 305 7.53 2.24 -50.10
N ARG A 306 8.23 1.21 -50.34
CA ARG A 306 8.72 0.81 -51.70
C ARG A 306 8.73 -0.72 -51.77
#